data_dc58986e2a105752105417b5596c1f18
#
_entry.id   dc58986e2a105752105417b5596c1f18
#
_cell.length_a   1.000
_cell.length_b   1.000
_cell.length_c   1.000
_cell.angle_alpha   90.00
_cell.angle_beta   90.00
_cell.angle_gamma   90.00
#
_symmetry.space_group_name_H-M   'P 1'
#
loop_
_entity.id
_entity.type
_entity.pdbx_description
1 polymer ?
#
loop_
_entity_poly.entity_id
_entity_poly.type
_entity_poly.pdbx_seq_one_letter_code
_entity_poly.pdbx_strand_id
1 'polypeptide(L)'
;LRQEGCDVTQVQIDPARLTGMVLLGLKDQHTFPLLFARENCADMALDANAMDDAFLSGCRSLLITGTHLSAPDVLAASRRALDVAGQHGVIRVLDIDYRPVLWGLTSRGDGETRYISSSSVSQKLQIELPSFELIIGTEEEWMIAGGVEDDIMGSLRRAREITKAVFVVKRGPLGCTVIDGAIPSHLDDALTVLGE
;
A
#
# COMPACT_ATOMS: atom_id res chain seq x y z
N LEU A 1 -0.14 -10.69 18.23
CA LEU A 1 -1.42 -10.06 17.88
C LEU A 1 -2.51 -10.34 18.93
N ARG A 2 -2.89 -11.61 19.18
CA ARG A 2 -3.93 -11.95 20.17
C ARG A 2 -3.63 -11.42 21.58
N GLN A 3 -2.37 -11.52 22.02
CA GLN A 3 -1.94 -11.01 23.33
C GLN A 3 -2.06 -9.47 23.45
N GLU A 4 -1.99 -8.78 22.30
CA GLU A 4 -2.15 -7.33 22.20
C GLU A 4 -3.62 -6.90 21.95
N GLY A 5 -4.56 -7.83 22.11
CA GLY A 5 -6.00 -7.53 21.99
C GLY A 5 -6.52 -7.49 20.54
N CYS A 6 -5.73 -7.89 19.54
CA CYS A 6 -6.23 -7.98 18.17
C CYS A 6 -7.14 -9.20 18.00
N ASP A 7 -8.27 -9.01 17.32
CA ASP A 7 -9.07 -10.14 16.83
C ASP A 7 -8.31 -10.85 15.72
N VAL A 8 -8.06 -12.13 15.90
CA VAL A 8 -7.34 -13.00 14.96
C VAL A 8 -8.22 -14.15 14.45
N THR A 9 -9.52 -14.05 14.59
CA THR A 9 -10.46 -15.10 14.20
C THR A 9 -10.45 -15.37 12.70
N GLN A 10 -10.13 -14.37 11.91
CA GLN A 10 -10.03 -14.47 10.45
C GLN A 10 -8.58 -14.67 9.94
N VAL A 11 -7.60 -14.81 10.84
CA VAL A 11 -6.22 -15.13 10.45
C VAL A 11 -6.15 -16.60 10.07
N GLN A 12 -5.93 -16.85 8.79
CA GLN A 12 -5.80 -18.20 8.24
C GLN A 12 -4.38 -18.73 8.43
N ILE A 13 -4.25 -20.04 8.60
CA ILE A 13 -2.99 -20.75 8.66
C ILE A 13 -2.85 -21.57 7.39
N ASP A 14 -1.82 -21.29 6.61
CA ASP A 14 -1.45 -22.11 5.44
C ASP A 14 -0.41 -23.16 5.86
N PRO A 15 -0.76 -24.47 5.87
CA PRO A 15 0.18 -25.52 6.28
C PRO A 15 1.22 -25.85 5.21
N ALA A 16 1.04 -25.38 3.98
CA ALA A 16 1.90 -25.71 2.84
C ALA A 16 2.94 -24.62 2.53
N ARG A 17 2.78 -23.40 3.09
CA ARG A 17 3.61 -22.26 2.77
C ARG A 17 4.26 -21.66 4.03
N LEU A 18 5.41 -21.03 3.84
CA LEU A 18 6.06 -20.28 4.91
C LEU A 18 5.40 -18.92 5.11
N THR A 19 5.53 -18.38 6.30
CA THR A 19 5.25 -16.96 6.56
C THR A 19 6.27 -16.10 5.83
N GLY A 20 5.82 -15.03 5.17
CA GLY A 20 6.71 -14.06 4.56
C GLY A 20 7.66 -13.44 5.58
N MET A 21 8.92 -13.27 5.18
CA MET A 21 9.97 -12.73 6.04
C MET A 21 10.68 -11.59 5.33
N VAL A 22 10.96 -10.53 6.08
CA VAL A 22 11.78 -9.40 5.63
C VAL A 22 12.95 -9.24 6.59
N LEU A 23 14.17 -9.28 6.05
CA LEU A 23 15.38 -9.01 6.80
C LEU A 23 15.83 -7.58 6.52
N LEU A 24 15.92 -6.78 7.56
CA LEU A 24 16.44 -5.41 7.52
C LEU A 24 17.91 -5.43 7.93
N GLY A 25 18.79 -5.06 7.00
CA GLY A 25 20.19 -4.78 7.31
C GLY A 25 20.37 -3.35 7.76
N LEU A 26 21.23 -3.12 8.77
CA LEU A 26 21.68 -1.79 9.17
C LEU A 26 23.10 -1.60 8.68
N LYS A 27 23.30 -0.87 7.57
CA LYS A 27 24.61 -0.64 6.99
C LYS A 27 25.25 0.65 7.57
N ASP A 28 24.46 1.71 7.64
CA ASP A 28 24.81 3.00 8.23
C ASP A 28 23.54 3.75 8.64
N GLN A 29 23.66 5.04 9.01
CA GLN A 29 22.53 5.87 9.43
C GLN A 29 21.50 6.17 8.32
N HIS A 30 21.84 5.92 7.06
CA HIS A 30 21.04 6.28 5.89
C HIS A 30 20.74 5.09 4.97
N THR A 31 21.43 3.96 5.19
CA THR A 31 21.33 2.78 4.29
C THR A 31 20.79 1.58 5.06
N PHE A 32 19.59 1.15 4.69
CA PHE A 32 18.85 0.06 5.33
C PHE A 32 18.41 -0.95 4.25
N PRO A 33 19.31 -1.81 3.74
CA PRO A 33 18.94 -2.80 2.73
C PRO A 33 17.91 -3.78 3.28
N LEU A 34 16.92 -4.11 2.44
CA LEU A 34 15.84 -5.03 2.75
C LEU A 34 15.95 -6.28 1.88
N LEU A 35 16.02 -7.44 2.51
CA LEU A 35 15.89 -8.72 1.82
C LEU A 35 14.47 -9.27 2.03
N PHE A 36 13.74 -9.43 0.94
CA PHE A 36 12.39 -9.99 0.95
C PHE A 36 12.40 -11.48 0.63
N ALA A 37 12.00 -12.31 1.58
CA ALA A 37 11.72 -13.72 1.40
C ALA A 37 10.21 -13.94 1.42
N ARG A 38 9.52 -13.53 0.34
CA ARG A 38 8.05 -13.57 0.21
C ARG A 38 7.56 -14.34 -1.02
N GLU A 39 8.45 -14.97 -1.78
CA GLU A 39 8.02 -15.83 -2.88
C GLU A 39 7.27 -17.04 -2.35
N ASN A 40 6.09 -17.28 -2.90
CA ASN A 40 5.21 -18.39 -2.53
C ASN A 40 4.95 -18.49 -1.01
N CYS A 41 4.90 -17.36 -0.32
CA CYS A 41 4.56 -17.32 1.10
C CYS A 41 3.04 -17.24 1.29
N ALA A 42 2.58 -17.57 2.50
CA ALA A 42 1.16 -17.69 2.84
C ALA A 42 0.38 -16.38 2.59
N ASP A 43 0.99 -15.23 2.89
CA ASP A 43 0.39 -13.91 2.71
C ASP A 43 0.17 -13.53 1.23
N MET A 44 0.88 -14.18 0.29
CA MET A 44 0.73 -13.98 -1.14
C MET A 44 -0.24 -14.97 -1.80
N ALA A 45 -0.89 -15.82 -1.02
CA ALA A 45 -1.79 -16.88 -1.48
C ALA A 45 -3.17 -16.81 -0.82
N LEU A 46 -3.68 -15.60 -0.60
CA LEU A 46 -5.01 -15.39 -0.03
C LEU A 46 -6.08 -15.90 -1.01
N ASP A 47 -7.03 -16.69 -0.48
CA ASP A 47 -8.20 -17.14 -1.23
C ASP A 47 -9.34 -16.12 -1.09
N ALA A 48 -9.74 -15.51 -2.19
CA ALA A 48 -10.88 -14.60 -2.24
C ALA A 48 -12.19 -15.23 -1.73
N ASN A 49 -12.36 -16.55 -1.89
CA ASN A 49 -13.57 -17.27 -1.45
C ASN A 49 -13.56 -17.57 0.05
N ALA A 50 -12.42 -17.50 0.70
CA ALA A 50 -12.29 -17.77 2.13
C ALA A 50 -12.53 -16.52 3.01
N MET A 51 -12.92 -15.39 2.44
CA MET A 51 -13.24 -14.18 3.18
C MET A 51 -14.63 -14.24 3.78
N ASP A 52 -14.75 -13.84 5.04
CA ASP A 52 -16.00 -13.70 5.77
C ASP A 52 -16.61 -12.31 5.53
N ASP A 53 -17.67 -12.26 4.73
CA ASP A 53 -18.39 -11.03 4.40
C ASP A 53 -18.98 -10.37 5.65
N ALA A 54 -19.47 -11.18 6.61
CA ALA A 54 -20.05 -10.67 7.85
C ALA A 54 -18.98 -9.98 8.72
N PHE A 55 -17.77 -10.56 8.78
CA PHE A 55 -16.65 -9.95 9.47
C PHE A 55 -16.25 -8.61 8.81
N LEU A 56 -16.07 -8.61 7.50
CA LEU A 56 -15.69 -7.40 6.74
C LEU A 56 -16.72 -6.29 6.87
N SER A 57 -18.01 -6.62 6.75
CA SER A 57 -19.11 -5.63 6.86
C SER A 57 -19.25 -5.04 8.26
N GLY A 58 -18.77 -5.73 9.29
CA GLY A 58 -18.73 -5.26 10.67
C GLY A 58 -17.55 -4.32 10.99
N CYS A 59 -16.60 -4.17 10.09
CA CYS A 59 -15.44 -3.29 10.28
C CYS A 59 -15.80 -1.81 10.04
N ARG A 60 -15.08 -0.90 10.70
CA ARG A 60 -15.18 0.53 10.41
C ARG A 60 -14.31 0.94 9.21
N SER A 61 -13.19 0.26 9.03
CA SER A 61 -12.28 0.49 7.92
C SER A 61 -11.57 -0.80 7.51
N LEU A 62 -11.20 -0.87 6.24
CA LEU A 62 -10.40 -1.93 5.63
C LEU A 62 -9.12 -1.31 5.09
N LEU A 63 -7.96 -1.78 5.56
CA LEU A 63 -6.65 -1.39 5.02
C LEU A 63 -6.16 -2.45 4.04
N ILE A 64 -5.84 -2.02 2.83
CA ILE A 64 -5.12 -2.80 1.82
C ILE A 64 -3.72 -2.19 1.64
N THR A 65 -2.70 -3.02 1.52
CA THR A 65 -1.36 -2.56 1.14
C THR A 65 -1.11 -2.83 -0.34
N GLY A 66 -0.35 -1.97 -1.00
CA GLY A 66 -0.03 -2.13 -2.42
C GLY A 66 0.76 -3.40 -2.74
N THR A 67 1.40 -4.02 -1.74
CA THR A 67 2.00 -5.34 -1.89
C THR A 67 0.96 -6.39 -2.29
N HIS A 68 -0.29 -6.28 -1.83
CA HIS A 68 -1.39 -7.18 -2.19
C HIS A 68 -2.06 -6.83 -3.53
N LEU A 69 -1.59 -5.80 -4.22
CA LEU A 69 -2.00 -5.48 -5.60
C LEU A 69 -1.01 -6.02 -6.64
N SER A 70 0.12 -6.61 -6.19
CA SER A 70 1.25 -6.98 -7.05
C SER A 70 1.09 -8.32 -7.77
N ALA A 71 0.30 -9.25 -7.23
CA ALA A 71 0.12 -10.59 -7.78
C ALA A 71 -1.37 -10.95 -7.96
N PRO A 72 -1.71 -11.82 -8.94
CA PRO A 72 -3.11 -12.08 -9.30
C PRO A 72 -4.01 -12.57 -8.17
N ASP A 73 -3.55 -13.53 -7.35
CA ASP A 73 -4.37 -14.14 -6.30
C ASP A 73 -4.70 -13.13 -5.18
N VAL A 74 -3.68 -12.45 -4.67
CA VAL A 74 -3.87 -11.42 -3.64
C VAL A 74 -4.62 -10.18 -4.16
N LEU A 75 -4.48 -9.85 -5.44
CA LEU A 75 -5.27 -8.80 -6.08
C LEU A 75 -6.75 -9.20 -6.14
N ALA A 76 -7.06 -10.44 -6.53
CA ALA A 76 -8.44 -10.94 -6.55
C ALA A 76 -9.06 -10.92 -5.15
N ALA A 77 -8.31 -11.36 -4.14
CA ALA A 77 -8.72 -11.31 -2.75
C ALA A 77 -8.96 -9.86 -2.28
N SER A 78 -8.03 -8.95 -2.60
CA SER A 78 -8.16 -7.53 -2.25
C SER A 78 -9.39 -6.88 -2.89
N ARG A 79 -9.64 -7.13 -4.17
CA ARG A 79 -10.83 -6.61 -4.88
C ARG A 79 -12.12 -7.15 -4.26
N ARG A 80 -12.17 -8.45 -3.92
CA ARG A 80 -13.33 -9.04 -3.22
C ARG A 80 -13.60 -8.34 -1.89
N ALA A 81 -12.55 -8.10 -1.08
CA ALA A 81 -12.67 -7.38 0.18
C ALA A 81 -13.14 -5.92 -0.01
N LEU A 82 -12.61 -5.22 -1.02
CA LEU A 82 -13.00 -3.85 -1.35
C LEU A 82 -14.47 -3.76 -1.81
N ASP A 83 -14.95 -4.75 -2.58
CA ASP A 83 -16.34 -4.83 -3.02
C ASP A 83 -17.29 -4.98 -1.83
N VAL A 84 -17.01 -5.90 -0.90
CA VAL A 84 -17.79 -6.08 0.32
C VAL A 84 -17.76 -4.81 1.17
N ALA A 85 -16.57 -4.26 1.40
CA ALA A 85 -16.40 -3.02 2.17
C ALA A 85 -17.23 -1.87 1.58
N GLY A 86 -17.17 -1.68 0.26
CA GLY A 86 -17.93 -0.65 -0.45
C GLY A 86 -19.44 -0.80 -0.34
N GLN A 87 -19.95 -2.04 -0.42
CA GLN A 87 -21.38 -2.34 -0.29
C GLN A 87 -21.93 -2.03 1.12
N HIS A 88 -21.07 -2.06 2.14
CA HIS A 88 -21.44 -1.88 3.54
C HIS A 88 -20.97 -0.56 4.15
N GLY A 89 -20.41 0.35 3.35
CA GLY A 89 -19.98 1.67 3.82
C GLY A 89 -18.74 1.63 4.73
N VAL A 90 -17.93 0.57 4.63
CA VAL A 90 -16.64 0.44 5.31
C VAL A 90 -15.61 1.33 4.60
N ILE A 91 -14.90 2.18 5.36
CA ILE A 91 -13.87 3.07 4.79
C ILE A 91 -12.71 2.24 4.25
N ARG A 92 -12.38 2.42 2.97
CA ARG A 92 -11.31 1.68 2.30
C ARG A 92 -10.05 2.52 2.24
N VAL A 93 -8.98 2.00 2.81
CA VAL A 93 -7.68 2.66 2.96
C VAL A 93 -6.63 1.90 2.16
N LEU A 94 -5.82 2.61 1.37
CA LEU A 94 -4.64 2.07 0.71
C LEU A 94 -3.39 2.64 1.38
N ASP A 95 -2.46 1.78 1.84
CA ASP A 95 -1.04 2.15 1.95
C ASP A 95 -0.35 1.69 0.66
N ILE A 96 0.22 2.61 -0.09
CA ILE A 96 0.84 2.30 -1.40
C ILE A 96 1.94 1.26 -1.23
N ASP A 97 2.71 1.31 -0.15
CA ASP A 97 3.68 0.28 0.28
C ASP A 97 4.38 -0.41 -0.89
N TYR A 98 5.00 0.39 -1.76
CA TYR A 98 5.62 -0.10 -2.99
C TYR A 98 6.89 -0.90 -2.70
N ARG A 99 6.99 -2.09 -3.31
CA ARG A 99 8.16 -2.98 -3.20
C ARG A 99 8.49 -3.55 -4.58
N PRO A 100 9.51 -3.03 -5.28
CA PRO A 100 9.84 -3.43 -6.66
C PRO A 100 9.97 -4.94 -6.87
N VAL A 101 10.53 -5.65 -5.89
CA VAL A 101 10.71 -7.11 -5.93
C VAL A 101 9.40 -7.86 -6.08
N LEU A 102 8.32 -7.41 -5.44
CA LEU A 102 7.00 -8.05 -5.52
C LEU A 102 6.30 -7.77 -6.86
N TRP A 103 6.74 -6.74 -7.57
CA TRP A 103 6.28 -6.41 -8.92
C TRP A 103 7.16 -7.01 -10.02
N GLY A 104 8.17 -7.81 -9.64
CA GLY A 104 9.08 -8.47 -10.59
C GLY A 104 10.09 -7.55 -11.25
N LEU A 105 10.37 -6.38 -10.67
CA LEU A 105 11.29 -5.37 -11.22
C LEU A 105 12.72 -5.53 -10.72
N THR A 106 12.94 -6.26 -9.62
CA THR A 106 14.26 -6.53 -9.05
C THR A 106 14.39 -7.97 -8.62
N SER A 107 15.62 -8.40 -8.39
CA SER A 107 15.93 -9.70 -7.79
C SER A 107 16.07 -9.60 -6.26
N ARG A 108 16.11 -10.75 -5.58
CA ARG A 108 16.26 -10.83 -4.12
C ARG A 108 17.53 -10.16 -3.56
N GLY A 109 18.56 -9.99 -4.39
CA GLY A 109 19.84 -9.42 -3.97
C GLY A 109 19.89 -7.90 -4.03
N ASP A 110 18.89 -7.24 -4.63
CA ASP A 110 18.90 -5.80 -4.90
C ASP A 110 18.15 -5.02 -3.80
N GLY A 111 18.27 -5.43 -2.55
CA GLY A 111 17.52 -4.89 -1.40
C GLY A 111 17.78 -3.40 -1.10
N GLU A 112 18.79 -2.79 -1.71
CA GLU A 112 19.07 -1.35 -1.59
C GLU A 112 18.20 -0.52 -2.54
N THR A 113 17.71 -1.08 -3.63
CA THR A 113 16.88 -0.38 -4.62
C THR A 113 15.41 -0.43 -4.20
N ARG A 114 14.93 0.62 -3.55
CA ARG A 114 13.57 0.70 -3.01
C ARG A 114 12.53 1.20 -3.99
N TYR A 115 12.95 2.04 -4.93
CA TYR A 115 12.05 2.71 -5.86
C TYR A 115 12.57 2.56 -7.28
N ILE A 116 11.78 1.88 -8.11
CA ILE A 116 12.03 1.71 -9.53
C ILE A 116 10.79 2.19 -10.26
N SER A 117 10.94 3.22 -11.07
CA SER A 117 9.87 3.71 -11.92
C SER A 117 9.45 2.67 -12.94
N SER A 118 8.16 2.45 -13.08
CA SER A 118 7.58 1.51 -14.04
C SER A 118 6.18 1.95 -14.45
N SER A 119 6.03 2.32 -15.72
CA SER A 119 4.74 2.74 -16.25
C SER A 119 3.66 1.64 -16.13
N SER A 120 4.05 0.38 -16.23
CA SER A 120 3.11 -0.74 -16.07
C SER A 120 2.61 -0.89 -14.64
N VAL A 121 3.46 -0.64 -13.66
CA VAL A 121 3.07 -0.64 -12.24
C VAL A 121 2.20 0.57 -11.92
N SER A 122 2.59 1.75 -12.39
CA SER A 122 1.78 2.97 -12.22
C SER A 122 0.37 2.77 -12.77
N GLN A 123 0.23 2.22 -13.97
CA GLN A 123 -1.08 1.93 -14.57
C GLN A 123 -1.92 0.95 -13.74
N LYS A 124 -1.31 -0.12 -13.21
CA LYS A 124 -2.00 -1.08 -12.35
C LYS A 124 -2.48 -0.44 -11.05
N LEU A 125 -1.64 0.38 -10.41
CA LEU A 125 -2.04 1.11 -9.21
C LEU A 125 -3.17 2.09 -9.52
N GLN A 126 -3.07 2.86 -10.61
CA GLN A 126 -4.08 3.84 -11.02
C GLN A 126 -5.46 3.24 -11.25
N ILE A 127 -5.55 1.99 -11.71
CA ILE A 127 -6.82 1.26 -11.85
C ILE A 127 -7.49 1.08 -10.49
N GLU A 128 -6.72 0.87 -9.43
CA GLU A 128 -7.25 0.56 -8.09
C GLU A 128 -7.52 1.83 -7.25
N LEU A 129 -6.85 2.97 -7.51
CA LEU A 129 -7.01 4.19 -6.70
C LEU A 129 -8.47 4.63 -6.48
N PRO A 130 -9.38 4.54 -7.46
CA PRO A 130 -10.79 4.94 -7.26
C PRO A 130 -11.54 4.10 -6.22
N SER A 131 -11.02 2.95 -5.84
CA SER A 131 -11.64 2.06 -4.87
C SER A 131 -11.44 2.48 -3.41
N PHE A 132 -10.68 3.54 -3.15
CA PHE A 132 -10.29 3.95 -1.80
C PHE A 132 -10.76 5.36 -1.45
N GLU A 133 -11.11 5.58 -0.17
CA GLU A 133 -11.44 6.88 0.40
C GLU A 133 -10.21 7.59 0.97
N LEU A 134 -9.18 6.84 1.37
CA LEU A 134 -7.93 7.35 1.92
C LEU A 134 -6.75 6.60 1.31
N ILE A 135 -5.75 7.34 0.84
CA ILE A 135 -4.53 6.76 0.25
C ILE A 135 -3.31 7.35 0.92
N ILE A 136 -2.41 6.48 1.38
CA ILE A 136 -1.22 6.82 2.16
C ILE A 136 0.01 6.35 1.38
N GLY A 137 1.06 7.16 1.32
CA GLY A 137 2.33 6.78 0.71
C GLY A 137 3.44 7.76 1.05
N THR A 138 4.70 7.36 0.85
CA THR A 138 5.83 8.28 0.84
C THR A 138 5.81 9.14 -0.42
N GLU A 139 6.65 10.17 -0.48
CA GLU A 139 6.76 11.01 -1.70
C GLU A 139 7.12 10.14 -2.92
N GLU A 140 8.04 9.18 -2.76
CA GLU A 140 8.46 8.28 -3.83
C GLU A 140 7.33 7.31 -4.23
N GLU A 141 6.59 6.78 -3.26
CA GLU A 141 5.45 5.89 -3.51
C GLU A 141 4.34 6.63 -4.28
N TRP A 142 4.10 7.90 -3.97
CA TRP A 142 3.19 8.74 -4.73
C TRP A 142 3.68 9.02 -6.16
N MET A 143 5.00 9.19 -6.37
CA MET A 143 5.56 9.31 -7.72
C MET A 143 5.34 8.02 -8.54
N ILE A 144 5.46 6.85 -7.92
CA ILE A 144 5.12 5.57 -8.57
C ILE A 144 3.62 5.51 -8.88
N ALA A 145 2.75 5.81 -7.93
CA ALA A 145 1.30 5.74 -8.13
C ALA A 145 0.80 6.76 -9.17
N GLY A 146 1.28 7.99 -9.14
CA GLY A 146 0.96 9.03 -10.12
C GLY A 146 1.60 8.80 -11.48
N GLY A 147 2.76 8.14 -11.51
CA GLY A 147 3.49 7.82 -12.75
C GLY A 147 4.14 9.05 -13.39
N VAL A 148 4.56 10.02 -12.60
CA VAL A 148 5.37 11.17 -13.02
C VAL A 148 6.69 11.11 -12.26
N GLU A 149 7.76 10.85 -12.99
CA GLU A 149 9.09 10.67 -12.43
C GLU A 149 9.65 12.01 -11.94
N ASP A 150 10.30 12.01 -10.78
CA ASP A 150 10.94 13.19 -10.15
C ASP A 150 10.03 14.42 -9.95
N ASP A 151 8.71 14.26 -10.02
CA ASP A 151 7.73 15.32 -9.78
C ASP A 151 6.59 14.84 -8.89
N ILE A 152 6.75 15.04 -7.59
CA ILE A 152 5.71 14.69 -6.60
C ILE A 152 4.40 15.47 -6.85
N MET A 153 4.48 16.76 -7.15
CA MET A 153 3.28 17.58 -7.34
C MET A 153 2.53 17.20 -8.63
N GLY A 154 3.27 16.89 -9.69
CA GLY A 154 2.71 16.35 -10.93
C GLY A 154 2.03 14.99 -10.71
N SER A 155 2.68 14.11 -9.94
CA SER A 155 2.13 12.80 -9.58
C SER A 155 0.85 12.91 -8.76
N LEU A 156 0.81 13.78 -7.76
CA LEU A 156 -0.39 14.03 -6.95
C LEU A 156 -1.53 14.60 -7.79
N ARG A 157 -1.24 15.55 -8.70
CA ARG A 157 -2.27 16.10 -9.63
C ARG A 157 -2.84 15.02 -10.52
N ARG A 158 -1.98 14.17 -11.10
CA ARG A 158 -2.43 13.06 -11.93
C ARG A 158 -3.27 12.04 -11.14
N ALA A 159 -2.86 11.70 -9.93
CA ALA A 159 -3.66 10.84 -9.06
C ALA A 159 -5.01 11.47 -8.70
N ARG A 160 -5.06 12.80 -8.48
CA ARG A 160 -6.29 13.54 -8.19
C ARG A 160 -7.29 13.55 -9.35
N GLU A 161 -6.81 13.48 -10.59
CA GLU A 161 -7.68 13.32 -11.78
C GLU A 161 -8.40 11.96 -11.79
N ILE A 162 -7.79 10.95 -11.12
CA ILE A 162 -8.27 9.56 -11.10
C ILE A 162 -9.19 9.31 -9.90
N THR A 163 -8.86 9.87 -8.71
CA THR A 163 -9.59 9.59 -7.47
C THR A 163 -9.86 10.84 -6.65
N LYS A 164 -10.96 10.78 -5.86
CA LYS A 164 -11.34 11.82 -4.89
C LYS A 164 -10.89 11.49 -3.46
N ALA A 165 -10.12 10.43 -3.26
CA ALA A 165 -9.64 10.01 -1.95
C ALA A 165 -8.88 11.13 -1.22
N VAL A 166 -8.87 11.10 0.10
CA VAL A 166 -7.92 11.91 0.90
C VAL A 166 -6.52 11.35 0.69
N PHE A 167 -5.55 12.21 0.38
CA PHE A 167 -4.15 11.83 0.23
C PHE A 167 -3.37 12.13 1.49
N VAL A 168 -2.55 11.18 1.92
CA VAL A 168 -1.57 11.35 3.00
C VAL A 168 -0.19 11.06 2.44
N VAL A 169 0.66 12.08 2.44
CA VAL A 169 2.05 11.99 1.99
C VAL A 169 2.95 11.87 3.22
N LYS A 170 3.59 10.73 3.40
CA LYS A 170 4.58 10.48 4.47
C LYS A 170 5.89 11.18 4.10
N ARG A 171 6.42 12.02 4.99
CA ARG A 171 7.61 12.87 4.74
C ARG A 171 8.73 12.63 5.75
N GLY A 172 8.79 11.43 6.31
CA GLY A 172 9.81 11.05 7.30
C GLY A 172 9.82 12.01 8.50
N PRO A 173 10.98 12.63 8.83
CA PRO A 173 11.10 13.54 9.98
C PRO A 173 10.19 14.78 9.92
N LEU A 174 9.70 15.13 8.73
CA LEU A 174 8.77 16.24 8.54
C LEU A 174 7.32 15.87 8.84
N GLY A 175 7.06 14.64 9.29
CA GLY A 175 5.72 14.16 9.57
C GLY A 175 4.97 13.71 8.34
N CYS A 176 3.71 14.11 8.19
CA CYS A 176 2.90 13.82 7.01
C CYS A 176 2.07 15.04 6.58
N THR A 177 1.84 15.13 5.28
CA THR A 177 0.97 16.15 4.69
C THR A 177 -0.35 15.50 4.27
N VAL A 178 -1.47 16.12 4.66
CA VAL A 178 -2.83 15.65 4.36
C VAL A 178 -3.47 16.60 3.33
N ILE A 179 -3.95 16.03 2.23
CA ILE A 179 -4.57 16.76 1.13
C ILE A 179 -5.99 16.21 0.90
N ASP A 180 -6.98 17.00 1.29
CA ASP A 180 -8.39 16.75 1.02
C ASP A 180 -8.88 17.78 -0.03
N GLY A 181 -9.22 17.32 -1.22
CA GLY A 181 -9.63 18.17 -2.33
C GLY A 181 -8.51 18.56 -3.29
N ALA A 182 -8.41 19.85 -3.65
CA ALA A 182 -7.46 20.33 -4.64
C ALA A 182 -5.99 20.15 -4.22
N ILE A 183 -5.13 19.80 -5.17
CA ILE A 183 -3.70 19.68 -4.91
C ILE A 183 -3.09 21.09 -4.81
N PRO A 184 -2.38 21.42 -3.71
CA PRO A 184 -1.76 22.72 -3.52
C PRO A 184 -0.59 22.97 -4.50
N SER A 185 -0.03 24.17 -4.48
CA SER A 185 1.17 24.49 -5.27
C SER A 185 2.40 23.74 -4.75
N HIS A 186 2.54 23.66 -3.43
CA HIS A 186 3.62 22.96 -2.74
C HIS A 186 3.04 22.10 -1.60
N LEU A 187 3.75 21.04 -1.19
CA LEU A 187 3.31 20.19 -0.07
C LEU A 187 3.17 20.98 1.24
N ASP A 188 4.01 21.99 1.44
CA ASP A 188 4.02 22.82 2.66
C ASP A 188 2.80 23.75 2.74
N ASP A 189 2.06 23.95 1.65
CA ASP A 189 0.82 24.74 1.63
C ASP A 189 -0.39 23.95 2.17
N ALA A 190 -0.25 22.65 2.37
CA ALA A 190 -1.32 21.79 2.89
C ALA A 190 -1.16 21.54 4.40
N LEU A 191 -2.21 20.93 4.99
CA LEU A 191 -2.18 20.56 6.40
C LEU A 191 -1.01 19.58 6.67
N THR A 192 -0.07 20.01 7.49
CA THR A 192 1.05 19.17 7.92
C THR A 192 0.83 18.74 9.38
N VAL A 193 0.92 17.42 9.61
CA VAL A 193 0.93 16.83 10.94
C VAL A 193 2.37 16.42 11.24
N LEU A 194 2.96 17.07 12.25
CA LEU A 194 4.30 16.75 12.70
C LEU A 194 4.29 15.44 13.49
N GLY A 195 5.33 14.61 13.28
CA GLY A 195 5.63 13.49 14.18
C GLY A 195 6.22 14.01 15.49
N GLU A 196 5.93 13.34 16.61
CA GLU A 196 6.60 13.56 17.90
C GLU A 196 7.93 12.80 17.95
#